data_0b0fde9ffb5d02eab2ed9988ba1b6133
#
_entry.id   0b0fde9ffb5d02eab2ed9988ba1b6133
#
_cell.length_a   1.000
_cell.length_b   1.000
_cell.length_c   1.000
_cell.angle_alpha   90.00
_cell.angle_beta   90.00
_cell.angle_gamma   90.00
#
_symmetry.space_group_name_H-M   'P 1'
#
loop_
_entity.id
_entity.type
_entity.pdbx_description
1 polymer ?
#
loop_
_entity_poly.entity_id
_entity_poly.type
_entity_poly.pdbx_seq_one_letter_code
_entity_poly.pdbx_strand_id
1 'polypeptide(L)'
;MSTISLPVEKNITVPRSRNAARRIMISLLWVLGGLLVTITALPVLLLFIATAVPFYLSAVLAAVGVALLVALFWFERTPLLVSGVFLGFILISTLAVWVSQIFATTPPITDAQDKIVPGSIATLEKVQLGDSEQWISIRGRDVNNPVLLFLAGGPGGSQLTTARHALAGLEDYFVVVNWEQPGAGKSFNAVDRSTLTPERYISDGHELTLYLRQRFDKEKIYVLGESWGSALGIMLVQRYPNLFHAFVGAA
;
A
#
# COMPACT_ATOMS: atom_id res chain seq x y z
N MET A 1 81.16 -27.29 33.25
CA MET A 1 80.49 -26.36 32.32
C MET A 1 79.10 -26.92 32.02
N SER A 2 78.08 -26.41 32.73
CA SER A 2 76.65 -26.83 32.51
C SER A 2 75.98 -25.83 31.58
N THR A 3 75.60 -26.30 30.43
CA THR A 3 74.86 -25.53 29.42
C THR A 3 73.37 -25.46 29.82
N ILE A 4 72.91 -24.26 30.16
CA ILE A 4 71.51 -23.97 30.41
C ILE A 4 70.82 -23.82 29.07
N SER A 5 69.92 -24.76 28.72
CA SER A 5 69.00 -24.63 27.55
C SER A 5 67.81 -23.73 27.91
N LEU A 6 67.65 -22.64 27.19
CA LEU A 6 66.49 -21.76 27.27
C LEU A 6 65.21 -22.44 26.74
N PRO A 7 64.07 -22.20 27.34
CA PRO A 7 62.82 -22.82 26.84
C PRO A 7 62.43 -22.19 25.49
N VAL A 8 62.08 -23.02 24.51
CA VAL A 8 61.53 -22.63 23.22
C VAL A 8 60.13 -22.04 23.42
N GLU A 9 60.00 -20.77 23.12
CA GLU A 9 58.73 -20.07 23.09
C GLU A 9 57.80 -20.70 22.06
N LYS A 10 56.70 -21.35 22.52
CA LYS A 10 55.66 -21.91 21.64
C LYS A 10 54.89 -20.78 20.99
N ASN A 11 55.23 -20.45 19.76
CA ASN A 11 54.38 -19.59 18.91
C ASN A 11 52.97 -20.21 18.75
N ILE A 12 52.02 -19.71 19.53
CA ILE A 12 50.61 -20.09 19.41
C ILE A 12 50.08 -19.43 18.15
N THR A 13 50.16 -20.11 17.01
CA THR A 13 49.50 -19.67 15.79
C THR A 13 48.02 -19.88 15.90
N VAL A 14 47.28 -18.78 16.05
CA VAL A 14 45.81 -18.77 16.04
C VAL A 14 45.35 -19.29 14.69
N PRO A 15 44.48 -20.31 14.61
CA PRO A 15 44.11 -20.95 13.34
C PRO A 15 43.50 -19.95 12.38
N ARG A 16 44.06 -19.88 11.15
CA ARG A 16 43.62 -18.98 10.04
C ARG A 16 42.11 -19.11 9.71
N SER A 17 41.52 -20.25 9.99
CA SER A 17 40.08 -20.54 9.77
C SER A 17 39.13 -19.71 10.62
N ARG A 18 39.46 -19.44 11.90
CA ARG A 18 38.61 -18.61 12.80
C ARG A 18 38.52 -17.16 12.31
N ASN A 19 39.59 -16.62 11.75
CA ASN A 19 39.60 -15.25 11.22
C ASN A 19 38.83 -15.13 9.92
N ALA A 20 38.82 -16.15 9.06
CA ALA A 20 38.04 -16.18 7.83
C ALA A 20 36.55 -16.28 8.13
N ALA A 21 36.13 -17.19 9.01
CA ALA A 21 34.72 -17.31 9.43
C ALA A 21 34.18 -16.02 10.05
N ARG A 22 34.97 -15.36 10.94
CA ARG A 22 34.60 -14.07 11.53
C ARG A 22 34.45 -12.97 10.47
N ARG A 23 35.34 -12.89 9.48
CA ARG A 23 35.25 -11.91 8.39
C ARG A 23 33.99 -12.15 7.54
N ILE A 24 33.71 -13.40 7.17
CA ILE A 24 32.50 -13.77 6.42
C ILE A 24 31.26 -13.37 7.21
N MET A 25 31.19 -13.70 8.50
CA MET A 25 30.05 -13.33 9.36
C MET A 25 29.86 -11.82 9.43
N ILE A 26 30.92 -11.04 9.61
CA ILE A 26 30.85 -9.57 9.64
C ILE A 26 30.35 -9.04 8.28
N SER A 27 30.85 -9.57 7.16
CA SER A 27 30.39 -9.16 5.84
C SER A 27 28.92 -9.48 5.61
N LEU A 28 28.44 -10.66 6.02
CA LEU A 28 27.02 -11.02 5.98
C LEU A 28 26.15 -10.07 6.82
N LEU A 29 26.59 -9.72 8.03
CA LEU A 29 25.89 -8.77 8.88
C LEU A 29 25.77 -7.37 8.23
N TRP A 30 26.82 -6.93 7.54
CA TRP A 30 26.79 -5.67 6.79
C TRP A 30 25.84 -5.72 5.60
N VAL A 31 25.82 -6.83 4.85
CA VAL A 31 24.88 -7.03 3.73
C VAL A 31 23.44 -7.05 4.25
N LEU A 32 23.16 -7.80 5.31
CA LEU A 32 21.83 -7.85 5.93
C LEU A 32 21.41 -6.48 6.48
N GLY A 33 22.33 -5.77 7.13
CA GLY A 33 22.09 -4.40 7.62
C GLY A 33 21.78 -3.43 6.49
N GLY A 34 22.53 -3.47 5.39
CA GLY A 34 22.27 -2.67 4.20
C GLY A 34 20.91 -2.98 3.58
N LEU A 35 20.56 -4.26 3.48
CA LEU A 35 19.25 -4.68 2.99
C LEU A 35 18.12 -4.17 3.90
N LEU A 36 18.26 -4.28 5.20
CA LEU A 36 17.29 -3.78 6.17
C LEU A 36 17.09 -2.26 6.04
N VAL A 37 18.18 -1.50 5.93
CA VAL A 37 18.11 -0.04 5.71
C VAL A 37 17.39 0.28 4.40
N THR A 38 17.68 -0.45 3.32
CA THR A 38 17.02 -0.24 2.03
C THR A 38 15.51 -0.50 2.13
N ILE A 39 15.11 -1.61 2.74
CA ILE A 39 13.69 -1.96 2.92
C ILE A 39 12.98 -0.92 3.81
N THR A 40 13.60 -0.48 4.90
CA THR A 40 12.99 0.48 5.82
C THR A 40 13.03 1.92 5.31
N ALA A 41 13.93 2.27 4.39
CA ALA A 41 13.92 3.57 3.72
C ALA A 41 12.84 3.68 2.62
N LEU A 42 12.41 2.55 2.06
CA LEU A 42 11.46 2.53 0.94
C LEU A 42 10.14 3.26 1.24
N PRO A 43 9.45 3.07 2.39
CA PRO A 43 8.23 3.81 2.70
C PRO A 43 8.43 5.33 2.68
N VAL A 44 9.57 5.84 3.17
CA VAL A 44 9.88 7.27 3.16
C VAL A 44 10.03 7.78 1.73
N LEU A 45 10.71 7.03 0.85
CA LEU A 45 10.85 7.39 -0.57
C LEU A 45 9.50 7.38 -1.29
N LEU A 46 8.64 6.40 -0.98
CA LEU A 46 7.31 6.30 -1.57
C LEU A 46 6.39 7.47 -1.18
N LEU A 47 6.63 8.16 -0.04
CA LEU A 47 5.88 9.37 0.31
C LEU A 47 5.95 10.43 -0.79
N PHE A 48 7.09 10.57 -1.47
CA PHE A 48 7.29 11.62 -2.50
C PHE A 48 6.58 11.32 -3.83
N ILE A 49 6.39 10.06 -4.16
CA ILE A 49 5.96 9.65 -5.51
C ILE A 49 4.60 8.95 -5.54
N ALA A 50 4.17 8.39 -4.42
CA ALA A 50 3.00 7.51 -4.39
C ALA A 50 1.90 7.95 -3.41
N THR A 51 2.08 9.07 -2.70
CA THR A 51 1.12 9.53 -1.69
C THR A 51 0.76 11.00 -1.84
N ALA A 52 -0.32 11.42 -1.17
CA ALA A 52 -0.72 12.83 -1.07
C ALA A 52 -0.12 13.53 0.17
N VAL A 53 0.90 12.94 0.80
CA VAL A 53 1.59 13.54 1.94
C VAL A 53 2.29 14.83 1.49
N PRO A 54 2.12 15.95 2.20
CA PRO A 54 2.78 17.21 1.87
C PRO A 54 4.30 17.04 1.80
N PHE A 55 4.90 17.66 0.77
CA PHE A 55 6.34 17.55 0.49
C PHE A 55 7.22 17.84 1.72
N TYR A 56 6.88 18.84 2.54
CA TYR A 56 7.66 19.20 3.71
C TYR A 56 7.71 18.09 4.78
N LEU A 57 6.63 17.33 4.97
CA LEU A 57 6.61 16.18 5.90
C LEU A 57 7.48 15.03 5.37
N SER A 58 7.38 14.74 4.07
CA SER A 58 8.22 13.74 3.42
C SER A 58 9.70 14.12 3.51
N ALA A 59 10.03 15.42 3.30
CA ALA A 59 11.39 15.94 3.38
C ALA A 59 11.96 15.85 4.81
N VAL A 60 11.16 16.13 5.85
CA VAL A 60 11.59 15.99 7.25
C VAL A 60 11.93 14.53 7.55
N LEU A 61 11.08 13.57 7.19
CA LEU A 61 11.34 12.15 7.42
C LEU A 61 12.58 11.67 6.65
N ALA A 62 12.76 12.13 5.42
CA ALA A 62 13.95 11.82 4.62
C ALA A 62 15.22 12.42 5.27
N ALA A 63 15.17 13.66 5.74
CA ALA A 63 16.30 14.31 6.42
C ALA A 63 16.71 13.54 7.70
N VAL A 64 15.73 13.06 8.48
CA VAL A 64 16.02 12.19 9.64
C VAL A 64 16.71 10.90 9.20
N GLY A 65 16.23 10.26 8.13
CA GLY A 65 16.86 9.06 7.56
C GLY A 65 18.31 9.30 7.12
N VAL A 66 18.56 10.43 6.45
CA VAL A 66 19.93 10.85 6.05
C VAL A 66 20.80 11.11 7.28
N ALA A 67 20.28 11.78 8.31
CA ALA A 67 21.02 12.02 9.56
C ALA A 67 21.40 10.71 10.26
N LEU A 68 20.52 9.71 10.28
CA LEU A 68 20.82 8.39 10.81
C LEU A 68 21.94 7.68 10.02
N LEU A 69 21.93 7.79 8.68
CA LEU A 69 23.02 7.25 7.85
C LEU A 69 24.33 7.98 8.13
N VAL A 70 24.31 9.30 8.18
CA VAL A 70 25.51 10.10 8.51
C VAL A 70 26.07 9.69 9.86
N ALA A 71 25.23 9.45 10.86
CA ALA A 71 25.67 9.01 12.17
C ALA A 71 26.44 7.67 12.13
N LEU A 72 26.03 6.73 11.28
CA LEU A 72 26.76 5.46 11.08
C LEU A 72 28.16 5.62 10.49
N PHE A 73 28.40 6.68 9.70
CA PHE A 73 29.68 6.91 9.03
C PHE A 73 30.59 7.87 9.80
N TRP A 74 30.02 8.78 10.59
CA TRP A 74 30.74 9.85 11.24
C TRP A 74 31.17 9.50 12.67
N PHE A 75 30.38 8.70 13.40
CA PHE A 75 30.67 8.35 14.79
C PHE A 75 31.25 6.93 14.90
N GLU A 76 31.90 6.65 16.05
CA GLU A 76 32.35 5.30 16.37
C GLU A 76 31.16 4.32 16.38
N ARG A 77 31.31 3.22 15.66
CA ARG A 77 30.28 2.19 15.48
C ARG A 77 30.14 1.30 16.72
N THR A 78 29.75 1.89 17.84
CA THR A 78 29.40 1.12 19.03
C THR A 78 28.15 0.28 18.78
N PRO A 79 27.96 -0.87 19.43
CA PRO A 79 26.74 -1.66 19.31
C PRO A 79 25.47 -0.85 19.61
N LEU A 80 25.55 0.07 20.56
CA LEU A 80 24.44 0.96 20.94
C LEU A 80 24.07 1.91 19.79
N LEU A 81 25.07 2.56 19.16
CA LEU A 81 24.84 3.44 18.02
C LEU A 81 24.21 2.67 16.85
N VAL A 82 24.80 1.52 16.49
CA VAL A 82 24.30 0.70 15.37
C VAL A 82 22.84 0.26 15.63
N SER A 83 22.55 -0.26 16.82
CA SER A 83 21.19 -0.68 17.19
C SER A 83 20.21 0.51 17.19
N GLY A 84 20.64 1.66 17.70
CA GLY A 84 19.85 2.89 17.72
C GLY A 84 19.50 3.39 16.32
N VAL A 85 20.44 3.33 15.38
CA VAL A 85 20.20 3.71 13.98
C VAL A 85 19.19 2.75 13.31
N PHE A 86 19.33 1.44 13.48
CA PHE A 86 18.37 0.48 12.93
C PHE A 86 16.97 0.67 13.51
N LEU A 87 16.88 0.87 14.84
CA LEU A 87 15.60 1.20 15.47
C LEU A 87 15.02 2.50 14.93
N GLY A 88 15.83 3.53 14.72
CA GLY A 88 15.45 4.80 14.10
C GLY A 88 14.86 4.59 12.71
N PHE A 89 15.48 3.76 11.86
CA PHE A 89 14.95 3.43 10.52
C PHE A 89 13.60 2.71 10.61
N ILE A 90 13.42 1.79 11.53
CA ILE A 90 12.13 1.11 11.75
C ILE A 90 11.07 2.13 12.18
N LEU A 91 11.41 3.03 13.10
CA LEU A 91 10.47 4.06 13.58
C LEU A 91 10.05 5.04 12.49
N ILE A 92 11.00 5.59 11.72
CA ILE A 92 10.64 6.51 10.62
C ILE A 92 9.87 5.80 9.50
N SER A 93 10.17 4.54 9.21
CA SER A 93 9.41 3.72 8.27
C SER A 93 7.97 3.52 8.73
N THR A 94 7.77 3.13 10.00
CA THR A 94 6.44 2.97 10.59
C THR A 94 5.67 4.30 10.58
N LEU A 95 6.35 5.40 10.95
CA LEU A 95 5.75 6.74 10.91
C LEU A 95 5.38 7.16 9.49
N ALA A 96 6.22 6.88 8.49
CA ALA A 96 5.95 7.16 7.09
C ALA A 96 4.67 6.43 6.62
N VAL A 97 4.54 5.13 6.94
CA VAL A 97 3.33 4.37 6.63
C VAL A 97 2.11 4.96 7.35
N TRP A 98 2.23 5.29 8.62
CA TRP A 98 1.12 5.87 9.39
C TRP A 98 0.68 7.24 8.84
N VAL A 99 1.63 8.14 8.56
CA VAL A 99 1.36 9.44 7.94
C VAL A 99 0.70 9.27 6.58
N SER A 100 1.16 8.31 5.75
CA SER A 100 0.55 8.03 4.45
C SER A 100 -0.93 7.64 4.55
N GLN A 101 -1.36 7.00 5.65
CA GLN A 101 -2.77 6.65 5.86
C GLN A 101 -3.62 7.88 6.24
N ILE A 102 -3.06 8.82 7.02
CA ILE A 102 -3.76 10.08 7.38
C ILE A 102 -4.02 10.93 6.12
N PHE A 103 -3.04 10.99 5.23
CA PHE A 103 -3.12 11.73 3.96
C PHE A 103 -3.61 10.88 2.78
N ALA A 104 -4.23 9.73 3.04
CA ALA A 104 -4.79 8.90 1.98
C ALA A 104 -6.02 9.58 1.37
N THR A 105 -5.79 10.28 0.25
CA THR A 105 -6.83 10.99 -0.51
C THR A 105 -6.70 10.67 -2.00
N THR A 106 -7.73 11.01 -2.76
CA THR A 106 -7.64 11.04 -4.23
C THR A 106 -7.61 12.50 -4.69
N PRO A 107 -6.75 12.85 -5.69
CA PRO A 107 -6.68 14.22 -6.18
C PRO A 107 -8.04 14.70 -6.67
N PRO A 108 -8.39 15.99 -6.48
CA PRO A 108 -9.60 16.56 -7.05
C PRO A 108 -9.58 16.49 -8.59
N ILE A 109 -10.74 16.53 -9.20
CA ILE A 109 -10.87 16.64 -10.65
C ILE A 109 -10.77 18.13 -11.00
N THR A 110 -9.78 18.47 -11.83
CA THR A 110 -9.50 19.85 -12.25
C THR A 110 -9.75 20.06 -13.73
N ASP A 111 -9.94 21.30 -14.12
CA ASP A 111 -9.95 21.77 -15.52
C ASP A 111 -8.54 22.04 -16.03
N ALA A 112 -8.43 22.55 -17.26
CA ALA A 112 -7.17 22.89 -17.90
C ALA A 112 -6.42 24.07 -17.22
N GLN A 113 -7.05 24.78 -16.31
CA GLN A 113 -6.50 25.86 -15.52
C GLN A 113 -6.21 25.46 -14.07
N ASP A 114 -6.17 24.16 -13.77
CA ASP A 114 -5.98 23.55 -12.44
C ASP A 114 -7.04 23.95 -11.40
N LYS A 115 -8.21 24.43 -11.83
CA LYS A 115 -9.33 24.73 -10.93
C LYS A 115 -10.21 23.50 -10.78
N ILE A 116 -10.70 23.28 -9.54
CA ILE A 116 -11.63 22.18 -9.26
C ILE A 116 -12.89 22.38 -10.10
N VAL A 117 -13.27 21.34 -10.83
CA VAL A 117 -14.50 21.32 -11.65
C VAL A 117 -15.72 21.39 -10.70
N PRO A 118 -16.57 22.41 -10.83
CA PRO A 118 -17.78 22.51 -10.03
C PRO A 118 -18.71 21.31 -10.22
N GLY A 119 -19.26 20.75 -9.15
CA GLY A 119 -20.11 19.56 -9.20
C GLY A 119 -19.36 18.25 -9.33
N SER A 120 -18.03 18.27 -9.46
CA SER A 120 -17.22 17.03 -9.48
C SER A 120 -17.12 16.38 -8.10
N ILE A 121 -16.91 15.08 -8.10
CA ILE A 121 -16.65 14.29 -6.89
C ILE A 121 -15.32 13.54 -7.04
N ALA A 122 -14.48 13.60 -6.00
CA ALA A 122 -13.25 12.85 -5.89
C ALA A 122 -13.01 12.51 -4.42
N THR A 123 -13.39 11.32 -3.99
CA THR A 123 -13.28 10.86 -2.59
C THR A 123 -12.63 9.49 -2.50
N LEU A 124 -11.93 9.25 -1.41
CA LEU A 124 -11.46 7.95 -0.97
C LEU A 124 -11.93 7.77 0.47
N GLU A 125 -12.84 6.87 0.69
CA GLU A 125 -13.58 6.76 1.95
C GLU A 125 -13.88 5.32 2.33
N LYS A 126 -14.24 5.11 3.58
CA LYS A 126 -14.74 3.84 4.09
C LYS A 126 -16.26 3.81 4.04
N VAL A 127 -16.80 2.64 3.73
CA VAL A 127 -18.22 2.34 3.83
C VAL A 127 -18.43 1.09 4.66
N GLN A 128 -19.50 1.08 5.45
CA GLN A 128 -19.92 -0.10 6.19
C GLN A 128 -20.65 -1.03 5.23
N LEU A 129 -20.12 -2.25 5.05
CA LEU A 129 -20.74 -3.32 4.28
C LEU A 129 -20.83 -4.56 5.17
N GLY A 130 -22.06 -4.93 5.54
CA GLY A 130 -22.29 -5.97 6.54
C GLY A 130 -21.63 -5.62 7.88
N ASP A 131 -20.77 -6.50 8.34
CA ASP A 131 -20.04 -6.40 9.60
C ASP A 131 -18.66 -5.73 9.48
N SER A 132 -18.29 -5.21 8.31
CA SER A 132 -16.94 -4.67 8.06
C SER A 132 -16.94 -3.31 7.38
N GLU A 133 -15.91 -2.50 7.69
CA GLU A 133 -15.60 -1.27 6.97
C GLU A 133 -14.67 -1.56 5.79
N GLN A 134 -15.07 -1.16 4.60
CA GLN A 134 -14.31 -1.36 3.37
C GLN A 134 -14.08 -0.04 2.64
N TRP A 135 -12.99 0.03 1.88
CA TRP A 135 -12.61 1.24 1.17
C TRP A 135 -13.19 1.30 -0.23
N ILE A 136 -13.67 2.49 -0.61
CA ILE A 136 -14.07 2.81 -1.98
C ILE A 136 -13.42 4.12 -2.42
N SER A 137 -13.12 4.21 -3.70
CA SER A 137 -12.81 5.48 -4.37
C SER A 137 -13.98 5.87 -5.26
N ILE A 138 -14.40 7.11 -5.19
CA ILE A 138 -15.51 7.66 -6.00
C ILE A 138 -14.97 8.85 -6.76
N ARG A 139 -15.13 8.83 -8.09
CA ARG A 139 -14.65 9.90 -8.95
C ARG A 139 -15.61 10.14 -10.13
N GLY A 140 -15.87 11.41 -10.44
CA GLY A 140 -16.70 11.82 -11.58
C GLY A 140 -16.72 13.33 -11.74
N ARG A 141 -16.78 13.81 -12.98
CA ARG A 141 -16.83 15.25 -13.29
C ARG A 141 -18.15 15.90 -12.91
N ASP A 142 -19.22 15.12 -12.87
CA ASP A 142 -20.53 15.57 -12.41
C ASP A 142 -21.11 14.49 -11.49
N VAL A 143 -21.42 14.85 -10.25
CA VAL A 143 -22.02 13.98 -9.25
C VAL A 143 -23.40 13.44 -9.67
N ASN A 144 -24.07 14.11 -10.63
CA ASN A 144 -25.36 13.70 -11.16
C ASN A 144 -25.26 12.63 -12.26
N ASN A 145 -24.08 12.34 -12.76
CA ASN A 145 -23.87 11.29 -13.79
C ASN A 145 -24.35 9.93 -13.28
N PRO A 146 -24.66 8.99 -14.21
CA PRO A 146 -24.88 7.59 -13.84
C PRO A 146 -23.72 7.00 -13.05
N VAL A 147 -24.01 6.07 -12.14
CA VAL A 147 -22.99 5.41 -11.33
C VAL A 147 -22.47 4.17 -12.06
N LEU A 148 -21.14 4.02 -12.13
CA LEU A 148 -20.44 2.85 -12.63
C LEU A 148 -19.63 2.22 -11.50
N LEU A 149 -20.05 1.06 -11.03
CA LEU A 149 -19.30 0.25 -10.07
C LEU A 149 -18.26 -0.58 -10.81
N PHE A 150 -16.99 -0.35 -10.52
CA PHE A 150 -15.88 -1.15 -11.01
C PHE A 150 -15.50 -2.24 -10.00
N LEU A 151 -15.48 -3.47 -10.47
CA LEU A 151 -15.10 -4.67 -9.74
C LEU A 151 -13.73 -5.14 -10.21
N ALA A 152 -12.74 -4.98 -9.34
CA ALA A 152 -11.35 -5.31 -9.61
C ALA A 152 -11.11 -6.81 -9.74
N GLY A 153 -10.08 -7.18 -10.46
CA GLY A 153 -9.58 -8.54 -10.60
C GLY A 153 -8.94 -9.10 -9.32
N GLY A 154 -8.59 -10.36 -9.33
CA GLY A 154 -7.98 -11.08 -8.22
C GLY A 154 -8.65 -12.43 -7.98
N PRO A 155 -9.41 -12.67 -6.86
CA PRO A 155 -9.66 -11.77 -5.72
C PRO A 155 -8.38 -11.40 -4.95
N GLY A 156 -8.41 -10.22 -4.29
CA GLY A 156 -7.30 -9.74 -3.48
C GLY A 156 -6.31 -8.81 -4.20
N GLY A 157 -6.54 -8.48 -5.47
CA GLY A 157 -5.80 -7.45 -6.20
C GLY A 157 -6.28 -6.04 -5.85
N SER A 158 -5.37 -5.12 -5.49
CA SER A 158 -5.68 -3.70 -5.38
C SER A 158 -5.51 -3.03 -6.73
N GLN A 159 -6.56 -2.37 -7.22
CA GLN A 159 -6.56 -1.66 -8.49
C GLN A 159 -6.95 -0.19 -8.38
N LEU A 160 -6.95 0.41 -7.17
CA LEU A 160 -7.33 1.81 -7.00
C LEU A 160 -6.55 2.77 -7.91
N THR A 161 -5.23 2.61 -7.97
CA THR A 161 -4.37 3.47 -8.80
C THR A 161 -4.51 3.16 -10.29
N THR A 162 -4.50 1.87 -10.66
CA THR A 162 -4.59 1.44 -12.06
C THR A 162 -5.95 1.81 -12.65
N ALA A 163 -7.03 1.53 -11.93
CA ALA A 163 -8.38 1.87 -12.36
C ALA A 163 -8.57 3.39 -12.50
N ARG A 164 -8.03 4.19 -11.57
CA ARG A 164 -8.07 5.65 -11.71
C ARG A 164 -7.42 6.14 -13.01
N HIS A 165 -6.37 5.49 -13.48
CA HIS A 165 -5.70 5.83 -14.75
C HIS A 165 -6.46 5.28 -15.95
N ALA A 166 -6.81 4.00 -15.91
CA ALA A 166 -7.44 3.31 -17.04
C ALA A 166 -8.87 3.79 -17.28
N LEU A 167 -9.61 4.14 -16.23
CA LEU A 167 -11.00 4.56 -16.31
C LEU A 167 -11.19 6.09 -16.26
N ALA A 168 -10.11 6.88 -16.31
CA ALA A 168 -10.17 8.33 -16.20
C ALA A 168 -11.11 8.96 -17.25
N GLY A 169 -11.13 8.45 -18.49
CA GLY A 169 -12.03 8.94 -19.53
C GLY A 169 -13.51 8.62 -19.27
N LEU A 170 -13.83 7.68 -18.40
CA LEU A 170 -15.20 7.39 -17.99
C LEU A 170 -15.70 8.37 -16.92
N GLU A 171 -14.83 9.07 -16.22
CA GLU A 171 -15.19 10.07 -15.21
C GLU A 171 -15.95 11.28 -15.83
N ASP A 172 -15.87 11.48 -17.15
CA ASP A 172 -16.62 12.50 -17.87
C ASP A 172 -18.12 12.14 -18.01
N TYR A 173 -18.46 10.85 -17.96
CA TYR A 173 -19.80 10.33 -18.24
C TYR A 173 -20.43 9.59 -17.07
N PHE A 174 -19.61 9.17 -16.11
CA PHE A 174 -20.03 8.38 -14.96
C PHE A 174 -19.44 8.91 -13.66
N VAL A 175 -20.13 8.65 -12.56
CA VAL A 175 -19.53 8.56 -11.24
C VAL A 175 -18.91 7.16 -11.13
N VAL A 176 -17.59 7.07 -11.33
CA VAL A 176 -16.84 5.82 -11.29
C VAL A 176 -16.52 5.48 -9.85
N VAL A 177 -16.99 4.34 -9.37
CA VAL A 177 -16.74 3.81 -8.04
C VAL A 177 -15.86 2.59 -8.15
N ASN A 178 -14.65 2.67 -7.58
CA ASN A 178 -13.74 1.54 -7.49
C ASN A 178 -13.78 0.98 -6.05
N TRP A 179 -14.15 -0.28 -5.93
CA TRP A 179 -14.27 -0.96 -4.64
C TRP A 179 -13.01 -1.77 -4.33
N GLU A 180 -12.32 -1.41 -3.25
CA GLU A 180 -11.30 -2.27 -2.64
C GLU A 180 -11.99 -3.40 -1.89
N GLN A 181 -12.14 -4.53 -2.55
CA GLN A 181 -12.80 -5.70 -2.01
C GLN A 181 -12.09 -6.22 -0.75
N PRO A 182 -12.79 -6.89 0.18
CA PRO A 182 -12.16 -7.42 1.39
C PRO A 182 -11.03 -8.39 1.03
N GLY A 183 -9.92 -8.32 1.75
CA GLY A 183 -8.69 -9.04 1.44
C GLY A 183 -7.78 -8.35 0.42
N ALA A 184 -8.15 -7.17 -0.11
CA ALA A 184 -7.37 -6.39 -1.06
C ALA A 184 -6.98 -5.01 -0.52
N GLY A 185 -5.80 -4.51 -0.88
CA GLY A 185 -5.32 -3.15 -0.68
C GLY A 185 -5.65 -2.56 0.69
N LYS A 186 -6.38 -1.45 0.71
CA LYS A 186 -6.78 -0.78 1.96
C LYS A 186 -7.83 -1.56 2.76
N SER A 187 -8.58 -2.46 2.13
CA SER A 187 -9.56 -3.36 2.77
C SER A 187 -8.96 -4.72 3.12
N PHE A 188 -7.62 -4.87 3.10
CA PHE A 188 -6.93 -6.16 3.31
C PHE A 188 -7.31 -6.84 4.63
N ASN A 189 -7.43 -6.08 5.71
CA ASN A 189 -7.77 -6.54 7.05
C ASN A 189 -9.24 -6.23 7.42
N ALA A 190 -10.11 -5.97 6.44
CA ALA A 190 -11.50 -5.63 6.71
C ALA A 190 -12.27 -6.81 7.34
N VAL A 191 -11.90 -8.04 6.99
CA VAL A 191 -12.49 -9.28 7.50
C VAL A 191 -11.42 -10.34 7.74
N ASP A 192 -11.76 -11.38 8.51
CA ASP A 192 -10.91 -12.58 8.62
C ASP A 192 -10.83 -13.30 7.25
N ARG A 193 -9.65 -13.74 6.86
CA ARG A 193 -9.42 -14.41 5.58
C ARG A 193 -10.24 -15.70 5.40
N SER A 194 -10.54 -16.37 6.48
CA SER A 194 -11.38 -17.59 6.45
C SER A 194 -12.82 -17.31 6.01
N THR A 195 -13.27 -16.05 6.08
CA THR A 195 -14.62 -15.63 5.66
C THR A 195 -14.70 -15.16 4.21
N LEU A 196 -13.57 -15.12 3.48
CA LEU A 196 -13.51 -14.73 2.08
C LEU A 196 -14.06 -15.84 1.17
N THR A 197 -15.36 -15.84 0.98
CA THR A 197 -16.09 -16.76 0.10
C THR A 197 -16.77 -15.99 -1.04
N PRO A 198 -17.13 -16.64 -2.16
CA PRO A 198 -17.93 -15.99 -3.20
C PRO A 198 -19.20 -15.34 -2.67
N GLU A 199 -19.89 -16.00 -1.74
CA GLU A 199 -21.10 -15.47 -1.10
C GLU A 199 -20.84 -14.20 -0.32
N ARG A 200 -19.69 -14.08 0.36
CA ARG A 200 -19.28 -12.85 1.05
C ARG A 200 -19.12 -11.71 0.07
N TYR A 201 -18.38 -11.90 -1.02
CA TYR A 201 -18.19 -10.87 -2.04
C TYR A 201 -19.52 -10.46 -2.71
N ILE A 202 -20.44 -11.41 -2.94
CA ILE A 202 -21.75 -11.11 -3.49
C ILE A 202 -22.59 -10.31 -2.49
N SER A 203 -22.59 -10.68 -1.22
CA SER A 203 -23.31 -9.95 -0.17
C SER A 203 -22.80 -8.52 -0.03
N ASP A 204 -21.49 -8.35 0.10
CA ASP A 204 -20.87 -7.02 0.24
C ASP A 204 -21.08 -6.17 -1.03
N GLY A 205 -20.97 -6.76 -2.21
CA GLY A 205 -21.23 -6.10 -3.49
C GLY A 205 -22.70 -5.69 -3.66
N HIS A 206 -23.64 -6.48 -3.16
CA HIS A 206 -25.05 -6.12 -3.11
C HIS A 206 -25.29 -4.93 -2.18
N GLU A 207 -24.77 -4.96 -0.97
CA GLU A 207 -24.90 -3.84 -0.02
C GLU A 207 -24.26 -2.55 -0.55
N LEU A 208 -23.08 -2.66 -1.16
CA LEU A 208 -22.44 -1.53 -1.83
C LEU A 208 -23.32 -0.97 -2.95
N THR A 209 -23.94 -1.84 -3.74
CA THR A 209 -24.88 -1.42 -4.80
C THR A 209 -26.07 -0.65 -4.22
N LEU A 210 -26.67 -1.12 -3.13
CA LEU A 210 -27.76 -0.44 -2.46
C LEU A 210 -27.32 0.92 -1.89
N TYR A 211 -26.15 0.96 -1.23
CA TYR A 211 -25.55 2.19 -0.73
C TYR A 211 -25.34 3.23 -1.84
N LEU A 212 -24.78 2.82 -2.98
CA LEU A 212 -24.50 3.72 -4.11
C LEU A 212 -25.80 4.25 -4.75
N ARG A 213 -26.80 3.41 -4.88
CA ARG A 213 -28.11 3.81 -5.38
C ARG A 213 -28.74 4.88 -4.48
N GLN A 214 -28.72 4.67 -3.19
CA GLN A 214 -29.26 5.64 -2.21
C GLN A 214 -28.45 6.93 -2.21
N ARG A 215 -27.12 6.85 -2.20
CA ARG A 215 -26.24 8.01 -2.12
C ARG A 215 -26.37 8.95 -3.31
N PHE A 216 -26.55 8.41 -4.51
CA PHE A 216 -26.61 9.17 -5.76
C PHE A 216 -28.02 9.30 -6.32
N ASP A 217 -29.03 8.89 -5.57
CA ASP A 217 -30.45 8.90 -5.99
C ASP A 217 -30.63 8.23 -7.38
N LYS A 218 -30.13 7.00 -7.54
CA LYS A 218 -30.21 6.21 -8.76
C LYS A 218 -31.05 4.95 -8.56
N GLU A 219 -32.01 4.73 -9.45
CA GLU A 219 -32.80 3.50 -9.43
C GLU A 219 -31.93 2.26 -9.75
N LYS A 220 -30.99 2.41 -10.67
CA LYS A 220 -30.06 1.36 -11.11
C LYS A 220 -28.67 1.93 -11.34
N ILE A 221 -27.65 1.08 -11.32
CA ILE A 221 -26.27 1.44 -11.62
C ILE A 221 -25.72 0.57 -12.74
N TYR A 222 -24.55 0.95 -13.27
CA TYR A 222 -23.77 0.16 -14.23
C TYR A 222 -22.68 -0.61 -13.47
N VAL A 223 -22.28 -1.77 -14.02
CA VAL A 223 -21.18 -2.58 -13.46
C VAL A 223 -20.18 -2.88 -14.56
N LEU A 224 -18.91 -2.68 -14.24
CA LEU A 224 -17.75 -3.07 -15.05
C LEU A 224 -16.88 -4.00 -14.21
N GLY A 225 -16.66 -5.23 -14.66
CA GLY A 225 -15.80 -6.20 -14.01
C GLY A 225 -14.58 -6.53 -14.85
N GLU A 226 -13.44 -6.71 -14.21
CA GLU A 226 -12.19 -7.15 -14.82
C GLU A 226 -11.73 -8.47 -14.18
N SER A 227 -11.42 -9.49 -15.01
CA SER A 227 -10.96 -10.80 -14.55
C SER A 227 -11.90 -11.41 -13.48
N TRP A 228 -11.45 -11.64 -12.22
CA TRP A 228 -12.33 -12.04 -11.11
C TRP A 228 -13.55 -11.14 -10.95
N GLY A 229 -13.38 -9.82 -11.11
CA GLY A 229 -14.47 -8.86 -11.07
C GLY A 229 -15.56 -9.13 -12.12
N SER A 230 -15.21 -9.73 -13.27
CA SER A 230 -16.19 -10.18 -14.26
C SER A 230 -17.02 -11.34 -13.74
N ALA A 231 -16.41 -12.32 -13.09
CA ALA A 231 -17.12 -13.44 -12.47
C ALA A 231 -18.06 -12.94 -11.35
N LEU A 232 -17.57 -12.05 -10.47
CA LEU A 232 -18.38 -11.45 -9.43
C LEU A 232 -19.54 -10.62 -10.00
N GLY A 233 -19.29 -9.84 -11.07
CA GLY A 233 -20.31 -9.06 -11.75
C GLY A 233 -21.43 -9.92 -12.33
N ILE A 234 -21.10 -11.06 -12.97
CA ILE A 234 -22.08 -12.04 -13.44
C ILE A 234 -22.94 -12.54 -12.27
N MET A 235 -22.32 -12.94 -11.16
CA MET A 235 -23.04 -13.47 -9.98
C MET A 235 -23.97 -12.41 -9.37
N LEU A 236 -23.53 -11.15 -9.28
CA LEU A 236 -24.34 -10.03 -8.80
C LEU A 236 -25.53 -9.75 -9.70
N VAL A 237 -25.30 -9.59 -11.01
CA VAL A 237 -26.37 -9.28 -11.98
C VAL A 237 -27.38 -10.43 -12.10
N GLN A 238 -26.92 -11.67 -12.05
CA GLN A 238 -27.80 -12.84 -12.07
C GLN A 238 -28.68 -12.88 -10.81
N ARG A 239 -28.14 -12.55 -9.64
CA ARG A 239 -28.89 -12.63 -8.36
C ARG A 239 -29.80 -11.41 -8.16
N TYR A 240 -29.39 -10.23 -8.64
CA TYR A 240 -30.09 -8.95 -8.44
C TYR A 240 -30.28 -8.14 -9.71
N PRO A 241 -30.92 -8.70 -10.77
CA PRO A 241 -30.97 -8.06 -12.10
C PRO A 241 -31.66 -6.70 -12.11
N ASN A 242 -32.54 -6.44 -11.15
CA ASN A 242 -33.29 -5.20 -11.08
C ASN A 242 -32.47 -4.01 -10.55
N LEU A 243 -31.24 -4.24 -10.07
CA LEU A 243 -30.37 -3.19 -9.54
C LEU A 243 -29.44 -2.60 -10.60
N PHE A 244 -29.37 -3.19 -11.78
CA PHE A 244 -28.39 -2.85 -12.80
C PHE A 244 -29.03 -2.47 -14.13
N HIS A 245 -28.45 -1.45 -14.78
CA HIS A 245 -28.76 -1.10 -16.17
C HIS A 245 -28.07 -2.02 -17.16
N ALA A 246 -26.77 -2.24 -16.93
CA ALA A 246 -25.93 -3.09 -17.76
C ALA A 246 -24.70 -3.58 -16.97
N PHE A 247 -24.13 -4.68 -17.44
CA PHE A 247 -22.86 -5.24 -16.98
C PHE A 247 -21.92 -5.40 -18.19
N VAL A 248 -20.66 -5.01 -18.00
CA VAL A 248 -19.57 -5.23 -18.96
C VAL A 248 -18.49 -6.06 -18.25
N GLY A 249 -18.16 -7.21 -18.79
CA GLY A 249 -17.05 -8.06 -18.31
C GLY A 249 -15.84 -7.90 -19.22
N ALA A 250 -14.68 -7.66 -18.64
CA ALA A 250 -13.38 -7.67 -19.30
C ALA A 250 -12.53 -8.82 -18.73
N ALA A 251 -11.96 -9.67 -19.61
CA ALA A 251 -11.12 -10.82 -19.24
C ALA A 251 -9.64 -10.50 -19.49
#